data_9b6d05be4bfaabacf51ff049f3b26263
#
_entry.id   9b6d05be4bfaabacf51ff049f3b26263
#
_cell.length_a   1.000
_cell.length_b   1.000
_cell.length_c   1.000
_cell.angle_alpha   90.00
_cell.angle_beta   90.00
_cell.angle_gamma   90.00
#
_symmetry.space_group_name_H-M   'P 1'
#
loop_
_entity.id
_entity.type
_entity.pdbx_description
1 polymer ?
#
loop_
_entity_poly.entity_id
_entity_poly.type
_entity_poly.pdbx_seq_one_letter_code
_entity_poly.pdbx_strand_id
1 'polypeptide(L)'
;MKNLLKYKSLIGNSVYAFGGPSLYFHKKALECQQTEFLSDRHLEYVYATLVAWGMHRMGNGGAKMPDYLVFKSSILKHQNDYKDLYSLSIEKINADKIDSIIDDLTELCFSINATTSNSYLVSGSKTLAHILPHLVCPMDREYTCKF
;
A
#
# COMPACT_ATOMS: atom_id res chain seq x y z
N MET A 1 1.97 10.31 28.43
CA MET A 1 2.07 8.85 28.60
C MET A 1 0.73 8.12 28.65
N LYS A 2 -0.30 8.58 29.38
CA LYS A 2 -1.63 7.90 29.46
C LYS A 2 -2.32 7.69 28.10
N ASN A 3 -2.21 8.64 27.16
CA ASN A 3 -2.83 8.52 25.84
C ASN A 3 -2.18 7.44 24.96
N LEU A 4 -0.84 7.27 25.04
CA LEU A 4 -0.13 6.27 24.25
C LEU A 4 -0.54 4.82 24.60
N LEU A 5 -0.78 4.54 25.89
CA LEU A 5 -1.25 3.23 26.33
C LEU A 5 -2.68 2.94 25.87
N LYS A 6 -3.55 3.96 25.85
CA LYS A 6 -4.91 3.85 25.32
C LYS A 6 -4.89 3.53 23.81
N TYR A 7 -4.04 4.21 23.02
CA TYR A 7 -3.88 3.94 21.60
C TYR A 7 -3.29 2.55 21.33
N LYS A 8 -2.31 2.09 22.12
CA LYS A 8 -1.78 0.73 22.01
C LYS A 8 -2.85 -0.34 22.27
N SER A 9 -3.73 -0.14 23.25
CA SER A 9 -4.85 -1.04 23.54
C SER A 9 -5.87 -1.06 22.40
N LEU A 10 -6.22 0.11 21.83
CA LEU A 10 -7.13 0.21 20.69
C LEU A 10 -6.56 -0.47 19.43
N ILE A 11 -5.27 -0.26 19.15
CA ILE A 11 -4.57 -0.91 18.04
C ILE A 11 -4.51 -2.43 18.26
N GLY A 12 -4.19 -2.89 19.47
CA GLY A 12 -4.18 -4.31 19.81
C GLY A 12 -5.54 -4.98 19.57
N ASN A 13 -6.62 -4.35 20.02
CA ASN A 13 -7.99 -4.86 19.81
C ASN A 13 -8.38 -4.85 18.32
N SER A 14 -7.97 -3.85 17.55
CA SER A 14 -8.21 -3.77 16.11
C SER A 14 -7.48 -4.87 15.35
N VAL A 15 -6.24 -5.21 15.75
CA VAL A 15 -5.47 -6.30 15.12
C VAL A 15 -6.14 -7.66 15.34
N TYR A 16 -6.78 -7.89 16.50
CA TYR A 16 -7.56 -9.12 16.73
C TYR A 16 -8.85 -9.19 15.90
N ALA A 17 -9.44 -8.05 15.59
CA ALA A 17 -10.61 -7.97 14.70
C ALA A 17 -10.23 -8.13 13.22
N PHE A 18 -8.97 -7.90 12.85
CA PHE A 18 -8.44 -7.99 11.49
C PHE A 18 -7.75 -9.36 11.31
N GLY A 19 -8.55 -10.41 11.18
CA GLY A 19 -8.08 -11.79 11.03
C GLY A 19 -8.18 -12.30 9.59
N GLY A 20 -7.87 -13.59 9.43
CA GLY A 20 -8.09 -14.32 8.19
C GLY A 20 -7.19 -13.88 7.02
N PRO A 21 -7.68 -14.00 5.76
CA PRO A 21 -6.87 -13.75 4.57
C PRO A 21 -6.26 -12.35 4.51
N SER A 22 -6.99 -11.34 4.97
CA SER A 22 -6.54 -9.94 4.97
C SER A 22 -5.24 -9.74 5.73
N LEU A 23 -5.14 -10.28 6.95
CA LEU A 23 -3.94 -10.19 7.77
C LEU A 23 -2.84 -11.12 7.26
N TYR A 24 -3.20 -12.30 6.79
CA TYR A 24 -2.23 -13.26 6.27
C TYR A 24 -1.47 -12.70 5.08
N PHE A 25 -2.17 -12.26 4.03
CA PHE A 25 -1.52 -11.71 2.83
C PHE A 25 -0.78 -10.42 3.10
N HIS A 26 -1.31 -9.54 3.97
CA HIS A 26 -0.61 -8.34 4.42
C HIS A 26 0.77 -8.66 5.02
N LYS A 27 0.83 -9.61 5.97
CA LYS A 27 2.10 -10.05 6.56
C LYS A 27 3.04 -10.63 5.53
N LYS A 28 2.53 -11.48 4.62
CA LYS A 28 3.33 -12.07 3.55
C LYS A 28 3.89 -11.04 2.57
N ALA A 29 3.11 -10.03 2.21
CA ALA A 29 3.60 -8.93 1.38
C ALA A 29 4.75 -8.17 2.07
N LEU A 30 4.62 -7.86 3.37
CA LEU A 30 5.69 -7.19 4.12
C LEU A 30 6.93 -8.06 4.34
N GLU A 31 6.78 -9.38 4.55
CA GLU A 31 7.90 -10.32 4.60
C GLU A 31 8.68 -10.33 3.27
N CYS A 32 7.96 -10.44 2.15
CA CYS A 32 8.56 -10.45 0.82
C CYS A 32 9.19 -9.09 0.46
N GLN A 33 8.61 -7.98 0.92
CA GLN A 33 9.20 -6.66 0.76
C GLN A 33 10.63 -6.61 1.30
N GLN A 34 10.91 -7.27 2.41
CA GLN A 34 12.22 -7.29 3.05
C GLN A 34 13.20 -8.30 2.43
N THR A 35 12.72 -9.42 1.90
CA THR A 35 13.55 -10.54 1.47
C THR A 35 13.68 -10.68 -0.04
N GLU A 36 12.71 -10.24 -0.79
CA GLU A 36 12.62 -10.43 -2.24
C GLU A 36 11.86 -9.27 -2.91
N PHE A 37 12.34 -8.04 -2.63
CA PHE A 37 11.73 -6.78 -3.07
C PHE A 37 11.41 -6.76 -4.57
N LEU A 38 10.16 -6.43 -4.91
CA LEU A 38 9.60 -6.40 -6.27
C LEU A 38 9.68 -7.73 -7.04
N SER A 39 9.92 -8.86 -6.36
CA SER A 39 9.79 -10.18 -6.99
C SER A 39 8.34 -10.47 -7.39
N ASP A 40 8.14 -11.46 -8.24
CA ASP A 40 6.81 -11.95 -8.60
C ASP A 40 5.99 -12.30 -7.36
N ARG A 41 6.60 -13.01 -6.43
CA ARG A 41 5.98 -13.43 -5.18
C ARG A 41 5.59 -12.26 -4.29
N HIS A 42 6.44 -11.22 -4.19
CA HIS A 42 6.10 -10.00 -3.46
C HIS A 42 4.86 -9.35 -4.07
N LEU A 43 4.85 -9.14 -5.39
CA LEU A 43 3.74 -8.47 -6.08
C LEU A 43 2.45 -9.30 -6.09
N GLU A 44 2.54 -10.64 -6.13
CA GLU A 44 1.40 -11.54 -5.94
C GLU A 44 0.76 -11.37 -4.56
N TYR A 45 1.57 -11.29 -3.50
CA TYR A 45 1.04 -11.06 -2.15
C TYR A 45 0.46 -9.66 -1.97
N VAL A 46 1.07 -8.63 -2.58
CA VAL A 46 0.48 -7.28 -2.60
C VAL A 46 -0.88 -7.32 -3.28
N TYR A 47 -0.98 -7.91 -4.48
CA TYR A 47 -2.24 -8.05 -5.22
C TYR A 47 -3.29 -8.83 -4.42
N ALA A 48 -2.91 -9.96 -3.83
CA ALA A 48 -3.79 -10.77 -2.98
C ALA A 48 -4.28 -10.00 -1.74
N THR A 49 -3.42 -9.14 -1.16
CA THR A 49 -3.81 -8.26 -0.05
C THR A 49 -4.89 -7.27 -0.48
N LEU A 50 -4.72 -6.63 -1.63
CA LEU A 50 -5.71 -5.69 -2.17
C LEU A 50 -7.06 -6.37 -2.42
N VAL A 51 -7.03 -7.60 -2.95
CA VAL A 51 -8.22 -8.46 -3.12
C VAL A 51 -8.87 -8.75 -1.76
N ALA A 52 -8.09 -9.20 -0.78
CA ALA A 52 -8.58 -9.52 0.57
C ALA A 52 -9.13 -8.28 1.31
N TRP A 53 -8.64 -7.07 0.97
CA TRP A 53 -9.17 -5.79 1.47
C TRP A 53 -10.41 -5.31 0.70
N GLY A 54 -10.94 -6.13 -0.19
CA GLY A 54 -12.21 -5.92 -0.90
C GLY A 54 -12.10 -4.99 -2.12
N MET A 55 -10.90 -4.71 -2.63
CA MET A 55 -10.75 -3.86 -3.82
C MET A 55 -11.23 -4.52 -5.10
N HIS A 56 -11.33 -5.86 -5.12
CA HIS A 56 -11.84 -6.65 -6.24
C HIS A 56 -13.36 -6.65 -6.37
N ARG A 57 -14.09 -6.01 -5.44
CA ARG A 57 -15.56 -6.11 -5.40
C ARG A 57 -16.16 -5.81 -6.75
N MET A 58 -16.93 -6.77 -7.23
CA MET A 58 -17.78 -6.62 -8.40
C MET A 58 -18.88 -5.62 -8.07
N GLY A 59 -19.01 -4.58 -8.89
CA GLY A 59 -20.08 -3.60 -8.81
C GLY A 59 -20.87 -3.61 -10.12
N ASN A 60 -21.80 -2.69 -10.25
CA ASN A 60 -22.42 -2.42 -11.55
C ASN A 60 -21.31 -1.96 -12.53
N GLY A 61 -20.83 -2.87 -13.38
CA GLY A 61 -19.74 -2.59 -14.33
C GLY A 61 -18.52 -3.51 -14.26
N GLY A 62 -18.54 -4.59 -13.44
CA GLY A 62 -17.50 -5.62 -13.44
C GLY A 62 -16.43 -5.47 -12.36
N ALA A 63 -15.32 -6.18 -12.49
CA ALA A 63 -14.20 -6.19 -11.56
C ALA A 63 -13.53 -4.81 -11.47
N LYS A 64 -13.24 -4.35 -10.25
CA LYS A 64 -12.60 -3.06 -10.00
C LYS A 64 -11.07 -3.11 -10.01
N MET A 65 -10.49 -4.29 -10.05
CA MET A 65 -9.05 -4.48 -10.22
C MET A 65 -8.76 -5.01 -11.62
N PRO A 66 -7.67 -4.57 -12.25
CA PRO A 66 -7.20 -5.14 -13.52
C PRO A 66 -6.63 -6.54 -13.29
N ASP A 67 -6.35 -7.26 -14.38
CA ASP A 67 -5.62 -8.52 -14.33
C ASP A 67 -4.24 -8.33 -13.67
N TYR A 68 -3.77 -9.39 -12.99
CA TYR A 68 -2.49 -9.36 -12.27
C TYR A 68 -1.31 -8.91 -13.15
N LEU A 69 -1.23 -9.36 -14.40
CA LEU A 69 -0.13 -8.98 -15.29
C LEU A 69 -0.12 -7.48 -15.62
N VAL A 70 -1.29 -6.86 -15.76
CA VAL A 70 -1.42 -5.41 -15.96
C VAL A 70 -0.98 -4.66 -14.72
N PHE A 71 -1.43 -5.08 -13.54
CA PHE A 71 -1.00 -4.55 -12.24
C PHE A 71 0.52 -4.64 -12.08
N LYS A 72 1.09 -5.85 -12.22
CA LYS A 72 2.52 -6.11 -12.11
C LYS A 72 3.34 -5.26 -13.07
N SER A 73 2.95 -5.21 -14.34
CA SER A 73 3.67 -4.44 -15.36
C SER A 73 3.68 -2.95 -15.05
N SER A 74 2.61 -2.39 -14.49
CA SER A 74 2.56 -0.98 -14.10
C SER A 74 3.55 -0.63 -12.99
N ILE A 75 3.78 -1.56 -12.05
CA ILE A 75 4.76 -1.38 -10.97
C ILE A 75 6.19 -1.54 -11.52
N LEU A 76 6.46 -2.62 -12.26
CA LEU A 76 7.81 -2.91 -12.75
C LEU A 76 8.34 -1.87 -13.72
N LYS A 77 7.47 -1.10 -14.40
CA LYS A 77 7.84 0.05 -15.23
C LYS A 77 8.65 1.10 -14.43
N HIS A 78 8.36 1.25 -13.15
CA HIS A 78 8.98 2.22 -12.24
C HIS A 78 9.90 1.55 -11.20
N GLN A 79 10.44 0.37 -11.49
CA GLN A 79 11.24 -0.40 -10.52
C GLN A 79 12.46 0.34 -9.97
N ASN A 80 13.08 1.24 -10.74
CA ASN A 80 14.24 2.01 -10.30
C ASN A 80 13.82 3.07 -9.29
N ASP A 81 12.72 3.78 -9.55
CA ASP A 81 12.18 4.79 -8.66
C ASP A 81 11.82 4.18 -7.30
N TYR A 82 11.21 2.98 -7.28
CA TYR A 82 10.97 2.23 -6.04
C TYR A 82 12.25 1.85 -5.31
N LYS A 83 13.32 1.45 -6.02
CA LYS A 83 14.60 1.09 -5.40
C LYS A 83 15.27 2.29 -4.77
N ASP A 84 15.20 3.45 -5.39
CA ASP A 84 15.76 4.69 -4.86
C ASP A 84 15.07 5.13 -3.57
N LEU A 85 13.76 4.92 -3.47
CA LEU A 85 12.96 5.22 -2.29
C LEU A 85 12.99 4.13 -1.21
N TYR A 86 13.40 2.90 -1.55
CA TYR A 86 13.32 1.72 -0.66
C TYR A 86 14.04 1.88 0.68
N SER A 87 15.20 2.55 0.68
CA SER A 87 16.01 2.75 1.88
C SER A 87 15.56 3.92 2.74
N LEU A 88 14.60 4.72 2.27
CA LEU A 88 14.14 5.91 2.98
C LEU A 88 13.10 5.52 4.05
N SER A 89 13.06 6.34 5.10
CA SER A 89 12.06 6.24 6.16
C SER A 89 11.61 7.65 6.56
N ILE A 90 10.32 7.84 6.74
CA ILE A 90 9.75 9.14 7.13
C ILE A 90 10.40 9.75 8.37
N GLU A 91 10.88 8.91 9.29
CA GLU A 91 11.56 9.34 10.52
C GLU A 91 12.97 9.94 10.28
N LYS A 92 13.55 9.68 9.10
CA LYS A 92 14.94 10.03 8.78
C LYS A 92 15.08 10.98 7.58
N ILE A 93 13.96 11.41 6.99
CA ILE A 93 13.96 12.33 5.86
C ILE A 93 14.30 13.74 6.34
N ASN A 94 15.24 14.38 5.66
CA ASN A 94 15.54 15.79 5.88
C ASN A 94 14.38 16.65 5.35
N ALA A 95 14.06 17.73 6.07
CA ALA A 95 12.92 18.60 5.75
C ALA A 95 12.99 19.21 4.34
N ASP A 96 14.19 19.50 3.86
CA ASP A 96 14.46 20.04 2.51
C ASP A 96 14.15 19.06 1.37
N LYS A 97 14.03 17.76 1.66
CA LYS A 97 13.73 16.71 0.69
C LYS A 97 12.27 16.24 0.71
N ILE A 98 11.48 16.71 1.65
CA ILE A 98 10.11 16.21 1.83
C ILE A 98 9.28 16.46 0.58
N ASP A 99 9.31 17.67 0.02
CA ASP A 99 8.49 18.03 -1.13
C ASP A 99 8.82 17.17 -2.35
N SER A 100 10.11 16.99 -2.66
CA SER A 100 10.50 16.13 -3.79
C SER A 100 10.09 14.67 -3.60
N ILE A 101 10.17 14.14 -2.38
CA ILE A 101 9.73 12.77 -2.08
C ILE A 101 8.19 12.64 -2.19
N ILE A 102 7.45 13.67 -1.79
CA ILE A 102 5.98 13.69 -1.95
C ILE A 102 5.62 13.69 -3.43
N ASP A 103 6.32 14.46 -4.25
CA ASP A 103 6.09 14.49 -5.70
C ASP A 103 6.36 13.11 -6.33
N ASP A 104 7.50 12.48 -6.02
CA ASP A 104 7.86 11.14 -6.49
C ASP A 104 6.81 10.09 -6.06
N LEU A 105 6.41 10.09 -4.79
CA LEU A 105 5.39 9.18 -4.26
C LEU A 105 4.02 9.41 -4.90
N THR A 106 3.69 10.66 -5.21
CA THR A 106 2.44 11.03 -5.88
C THR A 106 2.44 10.50 -7.31
N GLU A 107 3.51 10.70 -8.07
CA GLU A 107 3.65 10.17 -9.42
C GLU A 107 3.53 8.63 -9.41
N LEU A 108 4.27 7.95 -8.54
CA LEU A 108 4.18 6.50 -8.39
C LEU A 108 2.76 6.04 -8.02
N CYS A 109 2.10 6.74 -7.10
CA CYS A 109 0.74 6.42 -6.68
C CYS A 109 -0.25 6.44 -7.86
N PHE A 110 -0.14 7.43 -8.74
CA PHE A 110 -1.02 7.55 -9.90
C PHE A 110 -0.61 6.67 -11.09
N SER A 111 0.64 6.22 -11.16
CA SER A 111 1.13 5.31 -12.22
C SER A 111 0.69 3.86 -12.04
N ILE A 112 0.31 3.46 -10.81
CA ILE A 112 -0.07 2.08 -10.49
C ILE A 112 -1.47 1.76 -11.02
N ASN A 113 -1.57 0.75 -11.87
CA ASN A 113 -2.85 0.20 -12.32
C ASN A 113 -3.41 -0.80 -11.28
N ALA A 114 -3.82 -0.32 -10.12
CA ALA A 114 -4.42 -1.14 -9.07
C ALA A 114 -5.96 -1.12 -9.10
N THR A 115 -6.57 -0.25 -9.92
CA THR A 115 -8.03 -0.12 -10.02
C THR A 115 -8.44 0.26 -11.43
N THR A 116 -9.64 -0.17 -11.83
CA THR A 116 -10.31 0.26 -13.07
C THR A 116 -11.26 1.45 -12.83
N SER A 117 -11.30 1.97 -11.60
CA SER A 117 -12.11 3.12 -11.20
C SER A 117 -11.24 4.36 -10.95
N ASN A 118 -11.86 5.54 -10.80
CA ASN A 118 -11.17 6.81 -10.52
C ASN A 118 -10.64 6.91 -9.07
N SER A 119 -10.45 5.80 -8.36
CA SER A 119 -9.98 5.79 -6.96
C SER A 119 -8.46 5.61 -6.87
N TYR A 120 -7.71 6.27 -7.74
CA TYR A 120 -6.24 6.09 -7.89
C TYR A 120 -5.48 6.35 -6.58
N LEU A 121 -5.79 7.42 -5.86
CA LEU A 121 -5.10 7.74 -4.60
C LEU A 121 -5.29 6.63 -3.56
N VAL A 122 -6.51 6.14 -3.39
CA VAL A 122 -6.82 5.07 -2.42
C VAL A 122 -6.14 3.76 -2.82
N SER A 123 -6.22 3.37 -4.10
CA SER A 123 -5.64 2.12 -4.58
C SER A 123 -4.12 2.17 -4.63
N GLY A 124 -3.56 3.27 -5.11
CA GLY A 124 -2.13 3.50 -5.19
C GLY A 124 -1.49 3.53 -3.80
N SER A 125 -2.04 4.32 -2.86
CA SER A 125 -1.49 4.37 -1.49
C SER A 125 -1.56 3.02 -0.77
N LYS A 126 -2.62 2.24 -0.96
CA LYS A 126 -2.71 0.87 -0.41
C LYS A 126 -1.65 -0.05 -1.02
N THR A 127 -1.36 0.08 -2.30
CA THR A 127 -0.29 -0.66 -2.96
C THR A 127 1.08 -0.22 -2.46
N LEU A 128 1.34 1.10 -2.46
CA LEU A 128 2.60 1.68 -2.00
C LEU A 128 2.92 1.35 -0.54
N ALA A 129 1.91 1.28 0.33
CA ALA A 129 2.09 0.88 1.74
C ALA A 129 2.67 -0.55 1.91
N HIS A 130 2.60 -1.40 0.88
CA HIS A 130 3.22 -2.72 0.88
C HIS A 130 4.56 -2.76 0.14
N ILE A 131 4.83 -1.79 -0.73
CA ILE A 131 6.10 -1.65 -1.45
C ILE A 131 7.07 -0.79 -0.64
N LEU A 132 6.59 0.33 -0.10
CA LEU A 132 7.38 1.33 0.65
C LEU A 132 6.75 1.59 2.04
N PRO A 133 6.67 0.58 2.93
CA PRO A 133 5.93 0.67 4.19
C PRO A 133 6.50 1.69 5.19
N HIS A 134 7.75 2.12 5.01
CA HIS A 134 8.38 3.14 5.85
C HIS A 134 8.13 4.58 5.38
N LEU A 135 7.51 4.74 4.20
CA LEU A 135 7.20 6.04 3.61
C LEU A 135 5.69 6.29 3.47
N VAL A 136 4.91 5.24 3.21
CA VAL A 136 3.50 5.40 2.82
C VAL A 136 2.59 4.64 3.77
N CYS A 137 1.56 5.35 4.27
CA CYS A 137 0.42 4.75 4.96
C CYS A 137 -0.73 4.52 3.97
N PRO A 138 -1.46 3.40 4.08
CA PRO A 138 -2.64 3.17 3.24
C PRO A 138 -3.72 4.20 3.56
N MET A 139 -4.26 4.84 2.53
CA MET A 139 -5.36 5.79 2.66
C MET A 139 -6.70 5.10 2.42
N ASP A 140 -7.71 5.56 3.14
CA ASP A 140 -9.09 5.13 2.94
C ASP A 140 -10.01 6.35 2.87
N ARG A 141 -10.96 6.33 1.93
CA ARG A 141 -11.87 7.46 1.74
C ARG A 141 -12.73 7.72 2.98
N GLU A 142 -13.10 6.66 3.69
CA GLU A 142 -13.98 6.78 4.84
C GLU A 142 -13.25 7.24 6.10
N TYR A 143 -12.02 6.78 6.30
CA TYR A 143 -11.30 7.00 7.55
C TYR A 143 -10.20 8.05 7.45
N THR A 144 -9.58 8.21 6.29
CA THR A 144 -8.45 9.15 6.10
C THR A 144 -8.87 10.48 5.50
N CYS A 145 -9.83 10.49 4.57
CA CYS A 145 -10.20 11.70 3.83
C CYS A 145 -11.37 12.47 4.46
N LYS A 146 -11.81 12.13 5.66
CA LYS A 146 -12.89 12.81 6.40
C LYS A 146 -12.39 13.73 7.51
N PHE A 147 -11.08 13.90 7.64
CA PHE A 147 -10.49 14.82 8.62
C PHE A 147 -10.35 16.22 8.07
#